data_3385ca920587915b3c42fa6d90680540
#
_entry.id   3385ca920587915b3c42fa6d90680540
#
_cell.length_a   1.000
_cell.length_b   1.000
_cell.length_c   1.000
_cell.angle_alpha   90.00
_cell.angle_beta   90.00
_cell.angle_gamma   90.00
#
_symmetry.space_group_name_H-M   'P 1'
#
loop_
_entity.id
_entity.type
_entity.pdbx_description
1 polymer ?
#
loop_
_entity_poly.entity_id
_entity_poly.type
_entity_poly.pdbx_seq_one_letter_code
_entity_poly.pdbx_strand_id
1 'polypeptide(L)'
;MEGVPEGDRTNGHIDGIARFIDKDTVVVGQCTAASVCKPGDGKTADLLDSAAQVISDAGFKVIREPMDGIAEVDGQQFDTNYMNWLIGNGFVITTGYGDERLDNEAKVRLQHYFPGRDVYVLPMLKSWVAGGGVHCHTNDQPAQLMADASLSDGHSEQ
;
A
#
# COMPACT_ATOMS: atom_id res chain seq x y z
N MET A 1 -8.87 -16.31 -2.03
CA MET A 1 -7.50 -16.10 -2.53
C MET A 1 -6.60 -17.06 -1.79
N GLU A 2 -5.91 -17.94 -2.48
CA GLU A 2 -4.97 -18.89 -1.90
C GLU A 2 -3.57 -18.60 -2.44
N GLY A 3 -2.54 -18.68 -1.59
CA GLY A 3 -1.13 -18.49 -1.93
C GLY A 3 -0.55 -17.16 -1.45
N VAL A 4 0.74 -17.03 -1.70
CA VAL A 4 1.55 -15.82 -1.42
C VAL A 4 2.37 -15.45 -2.66
N PRO A 5 2.76 -14.18 -2.84
CA PRO A 5 3.65 -13.78 -3.93
C PRO A 5 4.96 -14.57 -3.92
N GLU A 6 5.54 -14.80 -5.10
CA GLU A 6 6.84 -15.45 -5.20
C GLU A 6 7.92 -14.63 -4.49
N GLY A 7 8.75 -15.31 -3.70
CA GLY A 7 9.81 -14.65 -2.93
C GLY A 7 9.34 -13.86 -1.71
N ASP A 8 8.04 -13.89 -1.38
CA ASP A 8 7.53 -13.25 -0.18
C ASP A 8 8.15 -13.85 1.09
N ARG A 9 8.68 -12.98 1.93
CA ARG A 9 9.32 -13.33 3.21
C ARG A 9 8.39 -13.15 4.41
N THR A 10 7.17 -12.70 4.18
CA THR A 10 6.22 -12.29 5.23
C THR A 10 5.10 -13.29 5.46
N ASN A 11 5.05 -14.38 4.68
CA ASN A 11 3.98 -15.39 4.68
C ASN A 11 2.59 -14.81 4.30
N GLY A 12 2.55 -13.87 3.35
CA GLY A 12 1.33 -13.35 2.79
C GLY A 12 0.77 -12.12 3.51
N HIS A 13 1.62 -11.22 3.97
CA HIS A 13 1.17 -9.92 4.44
C HIS A 13 0.41 -9.17 3.33
N ILE A 14 -0.76 -8.65 3.68
CA ILE A 14 -1.68 -8.02 2.72
C ILE A 14 -1.22 -6.65 2.24
N ASP A 15 -0.36 -5.95 2.98
CA ASP A 15 0.03 -4.57 2.74
C ASP A 15 0.91 -4.34 1.50
N GLY A 16 1.40 -5.41 0.88
CA GLY A 16 2.01 -5.40 -0.46
C GLY A 16 1.08 -5.89 -1.57
N ILE A 17 -0.11 -6.39 -1.25
CA ILE A 17 -1.08 -6.98 -2.18
C ILE A 17 -2.25 -6.03 -2.41
N ALA A 18 -2.91 -5.57 -1.32
CA ALA A 18 -4.11 -4.74 -1.37
C ALA A 18 -4.16 -3.75 -0.21
N ARG A 19 -4.56 -2.50 -0.48
CA ARG A 19 -4.66 -1.43 0.50
C ARG A 19 -5.88 -0.55 0.23
N PHE A 20 -6.64 -0.22 1.27
CA PHE A 20 -7.65 0.82 1.17
C PHE A 20 -7.03 2.22 1.05
N ILE A 21 -7.62 3.07 0.23
CA ILE A 21 -7.31 4.51 0.16
C ILE A 21 -8.48 5.36 0.65
N ASP A 22 -9.67 4.82 0.59
CA ASP A 22 -10.90 5.35 1.20
C ASP A 22 -11.84 4.20 1.57
N LYS A 23 -13.07 4.53 2.02
CA LYS A 23 -14.06 3.53 2.49
C LYS A 23 -14.59 2.59 1.39
N ASP A 24 -14.48 2.96 0.11
CA ASP A 24 -15.07 2.27 -1.02
C ASP A 24 -14.03 1.83 -2.08
N THR A 25 -12.77 2.27 -1.94
CA THR A 25 -11.73 2.08 -2.95
C THR A 25 -10.53 1.33 -2.38
N VAL A 26 -10.15 0.26 -3.07
CA VAL A 26 -8.97 -0.56 -2.76
C VAL A 26 -7.98 -0.49 -3.91
N VAL A 27 -6.72 -0.24 -3.58
CA VAL A 27 -5.60 -0.34 -4.51
C VAL A 27 -5.04 -1.76 -4.42
N VAL A 28 -4.82 -2.40 -5.57
CA VAL A 28 -4.26 -3.77 -5.68
C VAL A 28 -3.06 -3.74 -6.60
N GLY A 29 -1.97 -4.36 -6.21
CA GLY A 29 -0.75 -4.46 -7.01
C GLY A 29 -0.99 -5.07 -8.39
N GLN A 30 -0.14 -4.71 -9.35
CA GLN A 30 -0.19 -5.24 -10.71
C GLN A 30 1.21 -5.51 -11.24
N CYS A 31 1.46 -6.74 -11.68
CA CYS A 31 2.65 -7.07 -12.43
C CYS A 31 2.62 -6.39 -13.81
N THR A 32 3.74 -5.81 -14.22
CA THR A 32 3.89 -5.15 -15.52
C THR A 32 4.99 -5.81 -16.35
N ALA A 33 5.15 -5.39 -17.58
CA ALA A 33 6.28 -5.85 -18.40
C ALA A 33 7.66 -5.45 -17.84
N ALA A 34 7.69 -4.41 -16.98
CA ALA A 34 8.89 -3.90 -16.32
C ALA A 34 9.19 -4.55 -14.97
N SER A 35 8.24 -5.32 -14.40
CA SER A 35 8.40 -6.00 -13.11
C SER A 35 9.29 -7.25 -13.19
N VAL A 36 9.70 -7.77 -12.04
CA VAL A 36 10.21 -9.16 -11.93
C VAL A 36 9.07 -10.13 -12.21
N CYS A 37 7.93 -9.98 -11.52
CA CYS A 37 6.71 -10.69 -11.85
C CYS A 37 6.12 -10.18 -13.18
N LYS A 38 5.96 -11.04 -14.16
CA LYS A 38 5.42 -10.66 -15.48
C LYS A 38 3.91 -10.94 -15.57
N PRO A 39 3.15 -10.14 -16.32
CA PRO A 39 1.77 -10.49 -16.63
C PRO A 39 1.67 -11.87 -17.26
N GLY A 40 0.85 -12.75 -16.68
CA GLY A 40 0.58 -14.09 -17.24
C GLY A 40 1.70 -15.13 -17.07
N ASP A 41 2.72 -14.86 -16.26
CA ASP A 41 3.77 -15.85 -15.94
C ASP A 41 3.42 -16.72 -14.70
N GLY A 42 2.18 -16.70 -14.27
CA GLY A 42 1.62 -17.53 -13.21
C GLY A 42 1.68 -16.83 -11.83
N LYS A 43 1.75 -17.58 -10.81
CA LYS A 43 1.88 -17.30 -9.37
C LYS A 43 1.57 -15.87 -8.88
N THR A 44 2.54 -14.92 -8.92
CA THR A 44 2.32 -13.56 -8.36
C THR A 44 1.31 -12.76 -9.17
N ALA A 45 1.39 -12.78 -10.49
CA ALA A 45 0.45 -12.06 -11.35
C ALA A 45 -0.97 -12.59 -11.16
N ASP A 46 -1.16 -13.91 -11.20
CA ASP A 46 -2.48 -14.55 -11.04
C ASP A 46 -3.06 -14.30 -9.65
N LEU A 47 -2.21 -14.28 -8.61
CA LEU A 47 -2.64 -13.96 -7.25
C LEU A 47 -3.16 -12.51 -7.15
N LEU A 48 -2.43 -11.55 -7.70
CA LEU A 48 -2.83 -10.13 -7.70
C LEU A 48 -4.09 -9.90 -8.52
N ASP A 49 -4.25 -10.59 -9.67
CA ASP A 49 -5.44 -10.51 -10.51
C ASP A 49 -6.65 -11.15 -9.82
N SER A 50 -6.46 -12.31 -9.18
CA SER A 50 -7.49 -12.95 -8.36
C SER A 50 -7.91 -12.08 -7.17
N ALA A 51 -6.95 -11.42 -6.49
CA ALA A 51 -7.24 -10.50 -5.40
C ALA A 51 -8.09 -9.32 -5.89
N ALA A 52 -7.73 -8.72 -7.02
CA ALA A 52 -8.48 -7.63 -7.64
C ALA A 52 -9.91 -8.05 -7.98
N GLN A 53 -10.10 -9.25 -8.54
CA GLN A 53 -11.42 -9.78 -8.87
C GLN A 53 -12.28 -10.01 -7.62
N VAL A 54 -11.74 -10.68 -6.59
CA VAL A 54 -12.47 -10.94 -5.33
C VAL A 54 -12.91 -9.65 -4.66
N ILE A 55 -12.04 -8.63 -4.64
CA ILE A 55 -12.34 -7.32 -4.06
C ILE A 55 -13.43 -6.59 -4.87
N SER A 56 -13.35 -6.66 -6.20
CA SER A 56 -14.36 -6.10 -7.10
C SER A 56 -15.72 -6.79 -6.93
N ASP A 57 -15.74 -8.13 -6.84
CA ASP A 57 -16.97 -8.91 -6.64
C ASP A 57 -17.61 -8.62 -5.28
N ALA A 58 -16.81 -8.22 -4.29
CA ALA A 58 -17.29 -7.75 -2.99
C ALA A 58 -17.89 -6.33 -3.02
N GLY A 59 -17.87 -5.66 -4.18
CA GLY A 59 -18.51 -4.35 -4.40
C GLY A 59 -17.58 -3.15 -4.19
N PHE A 60 -16.29 -3.35 -3.97
CA PHE A 60 -15.33 -2.25 -3.87
C PHE A 60 -14.83 -1.81 -5.24
N LYS A 61 -14.54 -0.52 -5.37
CA LYS A 61 -13.79 0.01 -6.51
C LYS A 61 -12.34 -0.45 -6.40
N VAL A 62 -11.80 -1.01 -7.48
CA VAL A 62 -10.41 -1.45 -7.54
C VAL A 62 -9.59 -0.52 -8.42
N ILE A 63 -8.44 -0.09 -7.93
CA ILE A 63 -7.39 0.57 -8.69
C ILE A 63 -6.19 -0.37 -8.74
N ARG A 64 -5.56 -0.48 -9.91
CA ARG A 64 -4.36 -1.32 -10.07
C ARG A 64 -3.11 -0.44 -9.95
N GLU A 65 -2.27 -0.75 -8.95
CA GLU A 65 -0.98 -0.06 -8.76
C GLU A 65 0.12 -0.83 -9.47
N PRO A 66 0.78 -0.22 -10.49
CA PRO A 66 1.80 -0.90 -11.24
C PRO A 66 3.07 -1.09 -10.42
N MET A 67 3.68 -2.27 -10.51
CA MET A 67 5.02 -2.55 -10.03
C MET A 67 6.00 -2.32 -11.19
N ASP A 68 6.25 -1.05 -11.54
CA ASP A 68 6.87 -0.63 -12.81
C ASP A 68 8.40 -0.73 -12.86
N GLY A 69 9.02 -1.39 -11.89
CA GLY A 69 10.48 -1.40 -11.83
C GLY A 69 11.07 -2.57 -11.09
N ILE A 70 12.36 -2.72 -11.29
CA ILE A 70 13.19 -3.73 -10.63
C ILE A 70 14.25 -3.01 -9.82
N ALA A 71 14.26 -3.26 -8.51
CA ALA A 71 15.35 -2.90 -7.64
C ALA A 71 16.30 -4.09 -7.48
N GLU A 72 17.58 -3.85 -7.35
CA GLU A 72 18.58 -4.90 -7.19
C GLU A 72 19.48 -4.64 -5.99
N VAL A 73 19.69 -5.67 -5.16
CA VAL A 73 20.62 -5.68 -4.05
C VAL A 73 21.35 -7.01 -4.02
N ASP A 74 22.67 -6.96 -4.02
CA ASP A 74 23.55 -8.13 -3.94
C ASP A 74 23.24 -9.18 -5.02
N GLY A 75 22.87 -8.73 -6.24
CA GLY A 75 22.51 -9.58 -7.37
C GLY A 75 21.13 -10.21 -7.31
N GLN A 76 20.33 -9.91 -6.29
CA GLN A 76 18.95 -10.32 -6.19
C GLN A 76 18.02 -9.20 -6.66
N GLN A 77 17.05 -9.54 -7.52
CA GLN A 77 16.06 -8.61 -8.05
C GLN A 77 14.75 -8.66 -7.26
N PHE A 78 14.15 -7.51 -7.11
CA PHE A 78 12.88 -7.29 -6.39
C PHE A 78 11.98 -6.36 -7.20
N ASP A 79 10.68 -6.61 -7.17
CA ASP A 79 9.71 -5.66 -7.70
C ASP A 79 9.65 -4.38 -6.85
N THR A 80 9.57 -3.23 -7.50
CA THR A 80 9.25 -1.98 -6.82
C THR A 80 7.75 -1.96 -6.49
N ASN A 81 7.43 -2.02 -5.22
CA ASN A 81 6.06 -2.04 -4.72
C ASN A 81 5.83 -0.88 -3.75
N TYR A 82 5.19 0.19 -4.24
CA TYR A 82 4.97 1.41 -3.47
C TYR A 82 3.75 1.35 -2.54
N MET A 83 3.10 0.17 -2.41
CA MET A 83 1.86 0.02 -1.61
C MET A 83 2.11 -0.10 -0.10
N ASN A 84 3.35 -0.35 0.32
CA ASN A 84 3.69 -0.47 1.74
C ASN A 84 3.78 0.91 2.43
N TRP A 85 2.71 1.70 2.30
CA TRP A 85 2.63 3.04 2.84
C TRP A 85 2.05 3.10 4.25
N LEU A 86 2.49 4.10 5.03
CA LEU A 86 1.86 4.58 6.25
C LEU A 86 0.97 5.78 5.92
N ILE A 87 -0.25 5.80 6.44
CA ILE A 87 -1.16 6.95 6.36
C ILE A 87 -1.18 7.64 7.72
N GLY A 88 -0.74 8.91 7.77
CA GLY A 88 -0.81 9.75 8.96
C GLY A 88 -1.76 10.93 8.80
N ASN A 89 -1.85 11.75 9.85
CA ASN A 89 -2.65 12.97 9.83
C ASN A 89 -1.99 14.02 8.93
N GLY A 90 -2.51 14.20 7.72
CA GLY A 90 -2.00 15.15 6.75
C GLY A 90 -0.82 14.65 5.88
N PHE A 91 -0.39 13.40 6.03
CA PHE A 91 0.71 12.86 5.24
C PHE A 91 0.53 11.38 4.88
N VAL A 92 1.28 10.94 3.86
CA VAL A 92 1.50 9.54 3.51
C VAL A 92 3.00 9.34 3.30
N ILE A 93 3.54 8.26 3.83
CA ILE A 93 4.94 7.90 3.64
C ILE A 93 5.01 6.53 2.99
N THR A 94 5.79 6.39 1.92
CA THR A 94 6.02 5.09 1.27
C THR A 94 7.50 4.78 1.12
N THR A 95 7.78 3.51 0.80
CA THR A 95 9.11 2.99 0.51
C THR A 95 9.59 3.48 -0.85
N GLY A 96 10.78 4.05 -0.91
CA GLY A 96 11.51 4.37 -2.15
C GLY A 96 12.63 3.36 -2.41
N TYR A 97 12.92 3.17 -3.67
CA TYR A 97 13.86 2.16 -4.15
C TYR A 97 15.16 2.75 -4.68
N GLY A 98 15.27 4.10 -4.68
CA GLY A 98 16.46 4.83 -5.13
C GLY A 98 16.54 5.06 -6.65
N ASP A 99 15.48 4.73 -7.38
CA ASP A 99 15.26 5.18 -8.76
C ASP A 99 14.43 6.46 -8.72
N GLU A 100 15.08 7.61 -8.96
CA GLU A 100 14.41 8.93 -8.85
C GLU A 100 13.20 9.06 -9.77
N ARG A 101 13.23 8.45 -10.96
CA ARG A 101 12.11 8.50 -11.91
C ARG A 101 10.93 7.71 -11.36
N LEU A 102 11.15 6.46 -10.97
CA LEU A 102 10.10 5.58 -10.42
C LEU A 102 9.56 6.12 -9.10
N ASP A 103 10.43 6.57 -8.21
CA ASP A 103 10.06 7.14 -6.92
C ASP A 103 9.20 8.40 -7.10
N ASN A 104 9.52 9.28 -8.08
CA ASN A 104 8.70 10.45 -8.40
C ASN A 104 7.37 10.08 -9.06
N GLU A 105 7.34 9.13 -9.99
CA GLU A 105 6.10 8.64 -10.62
C GLU A 105 5.15 8.04 -9.57
N ALA A 106 5.69 7.24 -8.65
CA ALA A 106 4.92 6.70 -7.53
C ALA A 106 4.39 7.81 -6.61
N LYS A 107 5.22 8.81 -6.29
CA LYS A 107 4.78 9.97 -5.49
C LYS A 107 3.59 10.68 -6.14
N VAL A 108 3.62 10.90 -7.46
CA VAL A 108 2.52 11.53 -8.19
C VAL A 108 1.25 10.66 -8.13
N ARG A 109 1.35 9.35 -8.31
CA ARG A 109 0.20 8.43 -8.19
C ARG A 109 -0.41 8.46 -6.79
N LEU A 110 0.43 8.34 -5.76
CA LEU A 110 -0.02 8.38 -4.36
C LEU A 110 -0.66 9.73 -4.01
N GLN A 111 -0.16 10.84 -4.58
CA GLN A 111 -0.78 12.15 -4.38
C GLN A 111 -2.22 12.20 -4.92
N HIS A 112 -2.51 11.47 -6.01
CA HIS A 112 -3.88 11.34 -6.52
C HIS A 112 -4.75 10.43 -5.64
N TYR A 113 -4.16 9.38 -5.03
CA TYR A 113 -4.89 8.50 -4.11
C TYR A 113 -5.23 9.18 -2.79
N PHE A 114 -4.40 10.11 -2.36
CA PHE A 114 -4.53 10.80 -1.07
C PHE A 114 -4.58 12.32 -1.23
N PRO A 115 -5.65 12.87 -1.84
CA PRO A 115 -5.77 14.31 -2.00
C PRO A 115 -5.80 15.01 -0.63
N GLY A 116 -5.05 16.11 -0.50
CA GLY A 116 -4.95 16.86 0.76
C GLY A 116 -3.97 16.29 1.78
N ARG A 117 -3.16 15.29 1.42
CA ARG A 117 -2.04 14.80 2.24
C ARG A 117 -0.72 15.02 1.51
N ASP A 118 0.32 15.32 2.26
CA ASP A 118 1.69 15.39 1.69
C ASP A 118 2.25 13.97 1.52
N VAL A 119 2.79 13.66 0.35
CA VAL A 119 3.38 12.35 0.07
C VAL A 119 4.89 12.41 0.14
N TYR A 120 5.46 11.52 0.94
CA TYR A 120 6.90 11.34 1.12
C TYR A 120 7.32 9.95 0.67
N VAL A 121 8.41 9.88 -0.10
CA VAL A 121 9.06 8.63 -0.51
C VAL A 121 10.39 8.54 0.22
N LEU A 122 10.55 7.54 1.06
CA LEU A 122 11.77 7.34 1.86
C LEU A 122 12.65 6.26 1.25
N PRO A 123 13.97 6.49 1.09
CA PRO A 123 14.88 5.48 0.56
C PRO A 123 15.05 4.33 1.57
N MET A 124 14.30 3.25 1.38
CA MET A 124 14.25 2.10 2.29
C MET A 124 14.54 0.77 1.60
N LEU A 125 15.25 0.75 0.47
CA LEU A 125 15.53 -0.46 -0.29
C LEU A 125 16.14 -1.58 0.57
N LYS A 126 17.11 -1.26 1.44
CA LYS A 126 17.75 -2.26 2.31
C LYS A 126 16.76 -2.88 3.32
N SER A 127 15.84 -2.07 3.83
CA SER A 127 14.78 -2.53 4.72
C SER A 127 13.78 -3.41 3.97
N TRP A 128 13.39 -3.00 2.77
CA TRP A 128 12.51 -3.78 1.90
C TRP A 128 13.05 -5.19 1.64
N VAL A 129 14.33 -5.28 1.27
CA VAL A 129 15.02 -6.57 1.04
C VAL A 129 15.09 -7.42 2.32
N ALA A 130 15.16 -6.79 3.49
CA ALA A 130 15.11 -7.49 4.77
C ALA A 130 13.70 -7.97 5.17
N GLY A 131 12.67 -7.63 4.39
CA GLY A 131 11.29 -8.13 4.56
C GLY A 131 10.28 -7.07 5.04
N GLY A 132 10.57 -5.76 4.91
CA GLY A 132 9.61 -4.75 5.29
C GLY A 132 9.87 -3.34 4.80
N GLY A 133 8.82 -2.67 4.33
CA GLY A 133 8.80 -1.25 4.01
C GLY A 133 8.34 -0.37 5.17
N VAL A 134 7.85 0.82 4.88
CA VAL A 134 7.43 1.80 5.90
C VAL A 134 6.34 1.26 6.81
N HIS A 135 5.27 0.68 6.23
CA HIS A 135 4.13 0.17 7.00
C HIS A 135 4.54 -0.95 7.95
N CYS A 136 5.39 -1.87 7.50
CA CYS A 136 5.84 -2.99 8.31
C CYS A 136 6.64 -2.59 9.57
N HIS A 137 7.20 -1.37 9.60
CA HIS A 137 7.95 -0.81 10.72
C HIS A 137 7.13 0.12 11.60
N THR A 138 5.84 0.27 11.32
CA THR A 138 4.95 1.20 12.02
C THR A 138 3.77 0.47 12.64
N ASN A 139 3.16 1.11 13.63
CA ASN A 139 1.93 0.63 14.25
C ASN A 139 0.98 1.81 14.40
N ASP A 140 -0.20 1.70 13.80
CA ASP A 140 -1.18 2.78 13.78
C ASP A 140 -1.87 2.91 15.13
N GLN A 141 -1.97 4.14 15.63
CA GLN A 141 -2.83 4.46 16.75
C GLN A 141 -3.97 5.35 16.26
N PRO A 142 -5.20 4.81 16.10
CA PRO A 142 -6.36 5.60 15.71
C PRO A 142 -6.63 6.72 16.73
N ALA A 143 -7.00 7.91 16.23
CA ALA A 143 -7.45 8.97 17.10
C ALA A 143 -8.70 8.52 17.89
N GLN A 144 -8.75 8.81 19.19
CA GLN A 144 -9.96 8.61 19.95
C GLN A 144 -11.04 9.53 19.39
N LEU A 145 -12.22 8.97 19.09
CA LEU A 145 -13.40 9.79 18.83
C LEU A 145 -13.67 10.59 20.11
N MET A 146 -13.55 11.91 20.03
CA MET A 146 -14.00 12.77 21.12
C MET A 146 -15.49 12.48 21.30
N ALA A 147 -15.87 11.91 22.41
CA ALA A 147 -17.28 11.81 22.79
C ALA A 147 -17.85 13.24 22.74
N ASP A 148 -18.94 13.42 21.98
CA ASP A 148 -19.61 14.71 21.89
C ASP A 148 -19.87 15.25 23.32
N ALA A 149 -19.18 16.31 23.69
CA ALA A 149 -19.33 17.01 24.96
C ALA A 149 -20.64 17.82 25.02
N SER A 150 -21.64 17.49 24.20
CA SER A 150 -22.88 18.26 24.03
C SER A 150 -24.12 17.62 24.64
N LEU A 151 -23.99 16.63 25.56
CA LEU A 151 -25.15 16.04 26.24
C LEU A 151 -25.14 16.17 27.79
N SER A 152 -24.47 17.17 28.34
CA SER A 152 -24.52 17.41 29.77
C SER A 152 -24.79 18.87 30.09
N ASP A 153 -25.94 19.44 29.66
CA ASP A 153 -26.49 20.62 30.30
C ASP A 153 -27.99 20.65 30.05
N GLY A 154 -28.72 20.10 30.97
CA GLY A 154 -30.17 20.21 30.94
C GLY A 154 -30.90 19.38 31.98
N HIS A 155 -30.54 19.50 33.26
CA HIS A 155 -31.49 19.27 34.35
C HIS A 155 -30.88 19.76 35.66
N SER A 156 -31.08 21.03 35.92
CA SER A 156 -31.21 21.53 37.28
C SER A 156 -32.26 22.63 37.27
N GLU A 157 -33.10 22.55 38.26
CA GLU A 157 -34.10 23.53 38.74
C GLU A 157 -35.55 23.24 38.30
N GLN A 158 -36.28 22.53 39.12
CA GLN A 158 -37.31 23.07 40.03
C GLN A 158 -37.68 22.04 41.11
#